data_cb2486ff4665d95501281734aabdec6b
#
_entry.id   cb2486ff4665d95501281734aabdec6b
#
_cell.length_a   1.000
_cell.length_b   1.000
_cell.length_c   1.000
_cell.angle_alpha   90.00
_cell.angle_beta   90.00
_cell.angle_gamma   90.00
#
_symmetry.space_group_name_H-M   'P 1'
#
loop_
_entity.id
_entity.type
_entity.pdbx_description
1 polymer ?
#
loop_
_entity_poly.entity_id
_entity_poly.type
_entity_poly.pdbx_seq_one_letter_code
_entity_poly.pdbx_strand_id
1 'polypeptide(L)'
;MTILMSKIILYIATSLDGYIAREDESIDWLPESAKSGYDAFYKSIDTVIMGKTTYDQVLTFGEYPYKDKKSFVFTTTTQTKDENVEFVSDVNKFVKDDFPGVGKNIWLVGGAQIIASFLKQKVVDEIIVTIIPVLLGRGIPLFKNIESDTKLELIKTTKYIQLVDLHYKVLT
;
A
#
# COMPACT_ATOMS: atom_id res chain seq x y z
N MET A 1 28.90 0.22 -11.71
CA MET A 1 27.68 -0.57 -11.42
C MET A 1 26.73 0.32 -10.65
N THR A 2 25.61 0.69 -11.23
CA THR A 2 24.62 1.54 -10.56
C THR A 2 23.82 0.68 -9.58
N ILE A 3 23.93 0.96 -8.28
CA ILE A 3 23.09 0.32 -7.28
C ILE A 3 21.71 0.96 -7.41
N LEU A 4 20.72 0.20 -7.88
CA LEU A 4 19.34 0.65 -7.89
C LEU A 4 18.81 0.63 -6.46
N MET A 5 18.45 1.81 -5.96
CA MET A 5 17.78 1.94 -4.67
C MET A 5 16.34 1.42 -4.79
N SER A 6 15.91 0.67 -3.78
CA SER A 6 14.52 0.22 -3.70
C SER A 6 13.57 1.39 -3.61
N LYS A 7 12.47 1.35 -4.37
CA LYS A 7 11.40 2.33 -4.28
C LYS A 7 10.30 1.84 -3.36
N ILE A 8 9.69 2.73 -2.61
CA ILE A 8 8.43 2.48 -1.92
C ILE A 8 7.30 2.89 -2.87
N ILE A 9 6.46 1.93 -3.21
CA ILE A 9 5.33 2.12 -4.12
C ILE A 9 4.05 1.83 -3.38
N LEU A 10 3.18 2.84 -3.27
CA LEU A 10 1.80 2.64 -2.84
C LEU A 10 1.03 2.04 -4.02
N TYR A 11 0.47 0.87 -3.85
CA TYR A 11 -0.40 0.25 -4.85
C TYR A 11 -1.70 -0.18 -4.16
N ILE A 12 -2.81 0.45 -4.53
CA ILE A 12 -4.09 0.27 -3.83
C ILE A 12 -5.28 0.55 -4.74
N ALA A 13 -6.40 -0.12 -4.50
CA ALA A 13 -7.67 0.14 -5.15
C ALA A 13 -8.51 1.13 -4.34
N THR A 14 -9.23 2.00 -5.04
CA THR A 14 -10.20 2.93 -4.44
C THR A 14 -11.52 2.92 -5.19
N SER A 15 -12.61 3.34 -4.50
CA SER A 15 -13.80 3.80 -5.18
C SER A 15 -13.50 5.08 -5.98
N LEU A 16 -14.38 5.43 -6.93
CA LEU A 16 -14.20 6.67 -7.70
C LEU A 16 -14.18 7.91 -6.79
N ASP A 17 -14.91 7.89 -5.68
CA ASP A 17 -14.93 8.97 -4.68
C ASP A 17 -13.87 8.84 -3.58
N GLY A 18 -12.86 7.97 -3.78
CA GLY A 18 -11.60 7.98 -3.02
C GLY A 18 -11.58 7.19 -1.72
N TYR A 19 -12.48 6.24 -1.54
CA TYR A 19 -12.51 5.38 -0.35
C TYR A 19 -11.80 4.04 -0.60
N ILE A 20 -11.12 3.53 0.42
CA ILE A 20 -10.41 2.23 0.36
C ILE A 20 -11.18 1.10 1.05
N ALA A 21 -12.14 1.44 1.89
CA ALA A 21 -12.99 0.50 2.60
C ALA A 21 -14.28 1.20 3.03
N ARG A 22 -15.29 0.42 3.40
CA ARG A 22 -16.47 0.94 4.11
C ARG A 22 -16.08 1.39 5.53
N GLU A 23 -16.99 2.05 6.23
CA GLU A 23 -16.76 2.49 7.61
C GLU A 23 -16.49 1.32 8.58
N ASP A 24 -17.04 0.15 8.30
CA ASP A 24 -16.83 -1.10 9.04
C ASP A 24 -15.57 -1.88 8.56
N GLU A 25 -14.75 -1.24 7.75
CA GLU A 25 -13.52 -1.82 7.16
C GLU A 25 -13.76 -2.88 6.09
N SER A 26 -15.01 -3.21 5.74
CA SER A 26 -15.31 -4.19 4.69
C SER A 26 -14.95 -3.70 3.29
N ILE A 27 -14.61 -4.64 2.43
CA ILE A 27 -14.19 -4.43 1.04
C ILE A 27 -15.03 -5.24 0.05
N ASP A 28 -16.30 -5.50 0.39
CA ASP A 28 -17.25 -6.26 -0.42
C ASP A 28 -17.50 -5.67 -1.81
N TRP A 29 -17.19 -4.40 -2.01
CA TRP A 29 -17.29 -3.67 -3.27
C TRP A 29 -16.11 -3.90 -4.23
N LEU A 30 -15.01 -4.53 -3.76
CA LEU A 30 -13.88 -4.89 -4.62
C LEU A 30 -14.23 -6.13 -5.46
N PRO A 31 -14.01 -6.10 -6.79
CA PRO A 31 -14.22 -7.29 -7.61
C PRO A 31 -13.19 -8.37 -7.28
N GLU A 32 -13.64 -9.62 -7.17
CA GLU A 32 -12.79 -10.77 -6.86
C GLU A 32 -11.73 -11.07 -7.93
N SER A 33 -11.98 -10.70 -9.18
CA SER A 33 -11.12 -10.98 -10.32
C SER A 33 -10.87 -9.74 -11.17
N ALA A 34 -10.46 -8.65 -10.54
CA ALA A 34 -10.00 -7.50 -11.30
C ALA A 34 -8.74 -7.88 -12.08
N LYS A 35 -8.88 -8.09 -13.39
CA LYS A 35 -7.71 -8.16 -14.28
C LYS A 35 -7.04 -6.78 -14.24
N SER A 36 -5.99 -6.68 -13.48
CA SER A 36 -5.19 -5.48 -13.28
C SER A 36 -3.71 -5.80 -13.50
N GLY A 37 -2.85 -4.85 -13.38
CA GLY A 37 -1.40 -5.05 -13.43
C GLY A 37 -0.81 -5.70 -12.17
N TYR A 38 -1.64 -6.28 -11.30
CA TYR A 38 -1.22 -6.82 -10.00
C TYR A 38 -0.12 -7.88 -10.09
N ASP A 39 -0.27 -8.87 -10.97
CA ASP A 39 0.71 -9.96 -11.06
C ASP A 39 2.09 -9.45 -11.47
N ALA A 40 2.15 -8.57 -12.45
CA ALA A 40 3.40 -7.95 -12.88
C ALA A 40 4.01 -7.08 -11.78
N PHE A 41 3.18 -6.31 -11.08
CA PHE A 41 3.60 -5.50 -9.93
C PHE A 41 4.15 -6.38 -8.80
N TYR A 42 3.42 -7.43 -8.43
CA TYR A 42 3.83 -8.34 -7.35
C TYR A 42 5.19 -9.01 -7.62
N LYS A 43 5.47 -9.36 -8.87
CA LYS A 43 6.79 -9.90 -9.27
C LYS A 43 7.91 -8.86 -9.18
N SER A 44 7.59 -7.57 -9.21
CA SER A 44 8.56 -6.47 -9.16
C SER A 44 9.00 -6.09 -7.76
N ILE A 45 8.34 -6.62 -6.73
CA ILE A 45 8.61 -6.31 -5.32
C ILE A 45 9.21 -7.52 -4.59
N ASP A 46 9.91 -7.27 -3.50
CA ASP A 46 10.40 -8.31 -2.58
C ASP A 46 9.98 -8.08 -1.12
N THR A 47 9.40 -6.94 -0.83
CA THR A 47 9.01 -6.52 0.51
C THR A 47 7.62 -5.92 0.50
N VAL A 48 6.82 -6.21 1.53
CA VAL A 48 5.51 -5.60 1.76
C VAL A 48 5.48 -4.92 3.12
N ILE A 49 4.78 -3.80 3.18
CA ILE A 49 4.58 -2.99 4.39
C ILE A 49 3.08 -2.76 4.56
N MET A 50 2.55 -3.01 5.74
CA MET A 50 1.14 -2.79 6.04
C MET A 50 0.92 -2.40 7.50
N GLY A 51 -0.23 -1.80 7.76
CA GLY A 51 -0.72 -1.58 9.11
C GLY A 51 -1.36 -2.84 9.69
N LYS A 52 -1.54 -2.86 11.00
CA LYS A 52 -2.12 -4.02 11.73
C LYS A 52 -3.53 -4.36 11.25
N THR A 53 -4.38 -3.37 11.00
CA THR A 53 -5.75 -3.59 10.49
C THR A 53 -5.75 -4.35 9.17
N THR A 54 -4.88 -3.96 8.24
CA THR A 54 -4.72 -4.64 6.95
C THR A 54 -4.20 -6.07 7.13
N TYR A 55 -3.22 -6.26 8.01
CA TYR A 55 -2.71 -7.58 8.35
C TYR A 55 -3.80 -8.50 8.90
N ASP A 56 -4.59 -8.03 9.86
CA ASP A 56 -5.70 -8.79 10.42
C ASP A 56 -6.73 -9.15 9.33
N GLN A 57 -7.01 -8.22 8.42
CA GLN A 57 -7.96 -8.44 7.34
C GLN A 57 -7.47 -9.51 6.36
N VAL A 58 -6.20 -9.47 5.93
CA VAL A 58 -5.69 -10.49 4.99
C VAL A 58 -5.68 -11.88 5.60
N LEU A 59 -5.52 -12.00 6.91
CA LEU A 59 -5.62 -13.29 7.61
C LEU A 59 -7.04 -13.86 7.60
N THR A 60 -8.08 -13.04 7.43
CA THR A 60 -9.47 -13.53 7.33
C THR A 60 -9.76 -14.24 6.01
N PHE A 61 -8.92 -14.03 4.99
CA PHE A 61 -9.09 -14.63 3.66
C PHE A 61 -8.41 -16.00 3.50
N GLY A 62 -7.75 -16.50 4.55
CA GLY A 62 -7.06 -17.78 4.54
C GLY A 62 -5.60 -17.67 4.97
N GLU A 63 -4.72 -18.43 4.33
CA GLU A 63 -3.29 -18.36 4.60
C GLU A 63 -2.71 -16.99 4.24
N TYR A 64 -1.65 -16.59 4.97
CA TYR A 64 -0.96 -15.33 4.69
C TYR A 64 -0.48 -15.28 3.23
N PRO A 65 -0.95 -14.32 2.41
CA PRO A 65 -0.75 -14.37 0.96
C PRO A 65 0.64 -13.96 0.50
N TYR A 66 1.46 -13.35 1.37
CA TYR A 66 2.76 -12.80 1.01
C TYR A 66 3.93 -13.56 1.64
N LYS A 67 3.80 -14.88 1.81
CA LYS A 67 4.82 -15.74 2.45
C LYS A 67 6.18 -15.71 1.74
N ASP A 68 6.19 -15.45 0.45
CA ASP A 68 7.38 -15.35 -0.39
C ASP A 68 8.04 -13.96 -0.38
N LYS A 69 7.47 -13.03 0.38
CA LYS A 69 7.98 -11.67 0.52
C LYS A 69 8.39 -11.40 1.97
N LYS A 70 9.35 -10.48 2.14
CA LYS A 70 9.62 -9.92 3.46
C LYS A 70 8.47 -9.00 3.85
N SER A 71 7.92 -9.18 5.06
CA SER A 71 6.70 -8.48 5.49
C SER A 71 6.92 -7.73 6.80
N PHE A 72 6.58 -6.45 6.81
CA PHE A 72 6.58 -5.61 8.00
C PHE A 72 5.16 -5.15 8.32
N VAL A 73 4.74 -5.36 9.56
CA VAL A 73 3.42 -4.95 10.06
C VAL A 73 3.61 -3.91 11.17
N PHE A 74 3.06 -2.73 10.94
CA PHE A 74 3.17 -1.61 11.86
C PHE A 74 2.04 -1.61 12.88
N THR A 75 2.41 -1.66 14.15
CA THR A 75 1.48 -1.62 15.29
C THR A 75 2.20 -1.13 16.55
N THR A 76 1.48 -0.41 17.41
CA THR A 76 2.00 0.03 18.71
C THR A 76 1.68 -0.96 19.84
N THR A 77 0.84 -1.98 19.57
CA THR A 77 0.49 -3.00 20.56
C THR A 77 1.40 -4.21 20.47
N THR A 78 1.65 -4.84 21.63
CA THR A 78 2.42 -6.08 21.68
C THR A 78 1.69 -7.20 20.93
N GLN A 79 2.42 -7.90 20.09
CA GLN A 79 1.88 -8.98 19.25
C GLN A 79 2.50 -10.33 19.59
N THR A 80 1.74 -11.39 19.37
CA THR A 80 2.29 -12.75 19.30
C THR A 80 3.17 -12.86 18.05
N LYS A 81 4.34 -13.45 18.23
CA LYS A 81 5.28 -13.66 17.11
C LYS A 81 4.62 -14.47 15.99
N ASP A 82 4.75 -13.97 14.76
CA ASP A 82 4.33 -14.66 13.54
C ASP A 82 5.57 -14.86 12.64
N GLU A 83 5.77 -16.07 12.16
CA GLU A 83 6.93 -16.41 11.31
C GLU A 83 6.93 -15.70 9.95
N ASN A 84 5.77 -15.25 9.49
CA ASN A 84 5.61 -14.61 8.19
C ASN A 84 5.89 -13.11 8.20
N VAL A 85 5.85 -12.46 9.37
CA VAL A 85 5.94 -11.01 9.47
C VAL A 85 6.86 -10.56 10.61
N GLU A 86 7.41 -9.36 10.45
CA GLU A 86 8.11 -8.63 11.50
C GLU A 86 7.23 -7.46 11.96
N PHE A 87 6.89 -7.42 13.25
CA PHE A 87 6.12 -6.32 13.82
C PHE A 87 7.04 -5.14 14.16
N VAL A 88 6.63 -3.95 13.75
CA VAL A 88 7.38 -2.70 13.92
C VAL A 88 6.48 -1.67 14.61
N SER A 89 7.00 -0.98 15.61
CA SER A 89 6.22 -0.02 16.39
C SER A 89 6.50 1.45 16.05
N ASP A 90 7.58 1.74 15.36
CA ASP A 90 8.03 3.11 15.11
C ASP A 90 8.40 3.30 13.64
N VAL A 91 7.57 4.05 12.92
CA VAL A 91 7.77 4.37 11.50
C VAL A 91 9.03 5.20 11.30
N ASN A 92 9.29 6.18 12.17
CA ASN A 92 10.44 7.07 12.03
C ASN A 92 11.74 6.31 12.15
N LYS A 93 11.82 5.44 13.17
CA LYS A 93 12.99 4.57 13.36
C LYS A 93 13.17 3.60 12.20
N PHE A 94 12.10 2.97 11.75
CA PHE A 94 12.14 2.04 10.62
C PHE A 94 12.68 2.71 9.36
N VAL A 95 12.18 3.88 9.00
CA VAL A 95 12.62 4.63 7.83
C VAL A 95 14.10 5.02 7.93
N LYS A 96 14.58 5.36 9.14
CA LYS A 96 15.93 5.83 9.38
C LYS A 96 16.95 4.69 9.46
N ASP A 97 16.63 3.63 10.20
CA ASP A 97 17.62 2.63 10.64
C ASP A 97 17.42 1.25 10.00
N ASP A 98 16.17 0.86 9.76
CA ASP A 98 15.82 -0.52 9.40
C ASP A 98 15.32 -0.67 7.95
N PHE A 99 15.29 0.44 7.22
CA PHE A 99 14.78 0.46 5.86
C PHE A 99 15.62 -0.39 4.91
N PRO A 100 15.05 -1.40 4.25
CA PRO A 100 15.78 -2.25 3.32
C PRO A 100 16.05 -1.51 2.00
N GLY A 101 17.04 -0.63 2.00
CA GLY A 101 17.32 0.30 0.91
C GLY A 101 17.90 -0.32 -0.38
N VAL A 102 18.15 -1.63 -0.40
CA VAL A 102 18.76 -2.32 -1.55
C VAL A 102 17.98 -3.60 -1.83
N GLY A 103 17.58 -3.76 -3.08
CA GLY A 103 16.80 -4.92 -3.52
C GLY A 103 15.80 -4.55 -4.60
N LYS A 104 14.72 -5.30 -4.67
CA LYS A 104 13.56 -4.94 -5.48
C LYS A 104 12.75 -3.85 -4.78
N ASN A 105 11.66 -3.44 -5.40
CA ASN A 105 10.78 -2.43 -4.83
C ASN A 105 9.99 -2.96 -3.63
N ILE A 106 9.45 -2.03 -2.86
CA ILE A 106 8.69 -2.26 -1.64
C ILE A 106 7.26 -1.85 -1.91
N TRP A 107 6.31 -2.73 -1.61
CA TRP A 107 4.89 -2.44 -1.72
C TRP A 107 4.34 -1.93 -0.40
N LEU A 108 3.92 -0.67 -0.39
CA LEU A 108 3.10 -0.11 0.69
C LEU A 108 1.64 -0.52 0.44
N VAL A 109 1.19 -1.51 1.17
CA VAL A 109 -0.14 -2.13 0.98
C VAL A 109 -1.26 -1.22 1.48
N GLY A 110 -1.08 -0.65 2.66
CA GLY A 110 -2.04 0.19 3.35
C GLY A 110 -2.23 -0.25 4.80
N GLY A 111 -3.17 0.24 5.56
CA GLY A 111 -4.26 1.14 5.23
C GLY A 111 -3.93 2.64 5.32
N ALA A 112 -4.98 3.42 5.43
CA ALA A 112 -4.88 4.89 5.33
C ALA A 112 -3.93 5.51 6.36
N GLN A 113 -3.87 4.99 7.57
CA GLN A 113 -3.01 5.52 8.64
C GLN A 113 -1.53 5.31 8.35
N ILE A 114 -1.13 4.10 7.90
CA ILE A 114 0.28 3.84 7.56
C ILE A 114 0.68 4.59 6.29
N ILE A 115 -0.22 4.71 5.32
CA ILE A 115 0.01 5.52 4.12
C ILE A 115 0.30 6.98 4.51
N ALA A 116 -0.52 7.58 5.38
CA ALA A 116 -0.31 8.94 5.86
C ALA A 116 1.05 9.10 6.56
N SER A 117 1.44 8.12 7.38
CA SER A 117 2.72 8.12 8.08
C SER A 117 3.92 8.09 7.11
N PHE A 118 3.86 7.26 6.09
CA PHE A 118 4.94 7.17 5.09
C PHE A 118 5.00 8.41 4.18
N LEU A 119 3.86 8.97 3.81
CA LEU A 119 3.82 10.23 3.06
C LEU A 119 4.40 11.39 3.89
N LYS A 120 4.11 11.46 5.18
CA LYS A 120 4.68 12.46 6.10
C LYS A 120 6.21 12.35 6.17
N GLN A 121 6.77 11.15 6.11
CA GLN A 121 8.22 10.91 6.08
C GLN A 121 8.85 11.22 4.71
N LYS A 122 8.06 11.53 3.68
CA LYS A 122 8.51 11.82 2.30
C LYS A 122 9.34 10.69 1.68
N VAL A 123 8.99 9.45 1.98
CA VAL A 123 9.69 8.25 1.50
C VAL A 123 8.89 7.42 0.49
N VAL A 124 7.68 7.84 0.15
CA VAL A 124 6.90 7.21 -0.92
C VAL A 124 7.37 7.76 -2.27
N ASP A 125 7.83 6.87 -3.13
CA ASP A 125 8.39 7.25 -4.45
C ASP A 125 7.32 7.29 -5.54
N GLU A 126 6.41 6.33 -5.52
CA GLU A 126 5.38 6.19 -6.54
C GLU A 126 4.04 5.81 -5.93
N ILE A 127 2.97 6.21 -6.60
CA ILE A 127 1.59 5.88 -6.23
C ILE A 127 0.89 5.29 -7.45
N ILE A 128 0.34 4.09 -7.30
CA ILE A 128 -0.52 3.45 -8.29
C ILE A 128 -1.89 3.25 -7.65
N VAL A 129 -2.89 3.93 -8.19
CA VAL A 129 -4.27 3.81 -7.71
C VAL A 129 -5.12 3.15 -8.79
N THR A 130 -5.73 2.02 -8.45
CA THR A 130 -6.74 1.37 -9.29
C THR A 130 -8.10 1.92 -8.93
N ILE A 131 -8.74 2.61 -9.86
CA ILE A 131 -10.09 3.17 -9.68
C ILE A 131 -11.12 2.11 -9.99
N ILE A 132 -11.92 1.75 -8.99
CA ILE A 132 -13.06 0.85 -9.13
C ILE A 132 -14.30 1.67 -9.48
N PRO A 133 -15.12 1.25 -10.46
CA PRO A 133 -16.26 2.04 -10.94
C PRO A 133 -17.46 1.96 -9.97
N VAL A 134 -17.30 2.51 -8.78
CA VAL A 134 -18.32 2.57 -7.74
C VAL A 134 -18.18 3.86 -6.93
N LEU A 135 -19.31 4.39 -6.50
CA LEU A 135 -19.36 5.48 -5.52
C LEU A 135 -19.84 4.87 -4.20
N LEU A 136 -19.06 5.00 -3.15
CA LEU A 136 -19.41 4.52 -1.81
C LEU A 136 -20.18 5.57 -1.00
N GLY A 137 -19.95 6.85 -1.26
CA GLY A 137 -20.56 7.97 -0.55
C GLY A 137 -19.97 8.22 0.84
N ARG A 138 -19.54 7.17 1.51
CA ARG A 138 -18.86 7.23 2.82
C ARG A 138 -17.94 6.02 2.99
N GLY A 139 -17.00 6.10 3.89
CA GLY A 139 -16.04 5.04 4.15
C GLY A 139 -14.73 5.58 4.69
N ILE A 140 -13.69 4.77 4.58
CA ILE A 140 -12.33 5.15 4.98
C ILE A 140 -11.65 5.77 3.76
N PRO A 141 -11.30 7.07 3.81
CA PRO A 141 -10.64 7.74 2.69
C PRO A 141 -9.21 7.20 2.51
N LEU A 142 -8.76 7.10 1.25
CA LEU A 142 -7.38 6.70 0.92
C LEU A 142 -6.37 7.67 1.56
N PHE A 143 -6.58 8.96 1.36
CA PHE A 143 -5.70 10.00 1.88
C PHE A 143 -6.41 10.77 2.99
N LYS A 144 -5.92 10.63 4.20
CA LYS A 144 -6.36 11.39 5.37
C LYS A 144 -5.16 11.97 6.10
N ASN A 145 -5.38 13.05 6.83
CA ASN A 145 -4.34 13.70 7.63
C ASN A 145 -3.10 14.09 6.80
N ILE A 146 -3.32 14.52 5.56
CA ILE A 146 -2.27 15.10 4.72
C ILE A 146 -2.09 16.55 5.14
N GLU A 147 -0.94 16.84 5.73
CA GLU A 147 -0.68 18.16 6.35
C GLU A 147 -0.27 19.24 5.35
N SER A 148 0.21 18.84 4.16
CA SER A 148 0.67 19.75 3.12
C SER A 148 0.50 19.15 1.74
N ASP A 149 0.55 20.00 0.73
CA ASP A 149 0.47 19.56 -0.66
C ASP A 149 1.60 18.58 -0.99
N THR A 150 1.23 17.49 -1.64
CA THR A 150 2.17 16.55 -2.24
C THR A 150 1.96 16.57 -3.74
N LYS A 151 2.93 17.09 -4.48
CA LYS A 151 2.83 17.18 -5.94
C LYS A 151 3.17 15.84 -6.58
N LEU A 152 2.43 15.50 -7.60
CA LEU A 152 2.55 14.26 -8.35
C LEU A 152 2.80 14.55 -9.83
N GLU A 153 3.55 13.65 -10.46
CA GLU A 153 3.74 13.65 -11.91
C GLU A 153 3.11 12.38 -12.47
N LEU A 154 2.18 12.50 -13.42
CA LEU A 154 1.56 11.35 -14.06
C LEU A 154 2.58 10.63 -14.94
N ILE A 155 2.84 9.37 -14.63
CA ILE A 155 3.74 8.51 -15.41
C ILE A 155 2.97 7.75 -16.47
N LYS A 156 1.83 7.12 -16.08
CA LYS A 156 1.12 6.19 -16.94
C LYS A 156 -0.34 6.05 -16.51
N THR A 157 -1.21 5.84 -17.48
CA THR A 157 -2.57 5.35 -17.27
C THR A 157 -2.74 4.02 -17.99
N THR A 158 -3.40 3.07 -17.35
CA THR A 158 -3.69 1.77 -17.98
C THR A 158 -5.16 1.45 -17.80
N LYS A 159 -5.85 1.26 -18.92
CA LYS A 159 -7.25 0.85 -18.92
C LYS A 159 -7.34 -0.68 -18.95
N TYR A 160 -8.08 -1.22 -17.99
CA TYR A 160 -8.59 -2.58 -18.03
C TYR A 160 -10.11 -2.51 -18.27
N ILE A 161 -10.78 -3.57 -18.60
CA ILE A 161 -12.19 -3.55 -19.07
C ILE A 161 -13.08 -2.49 -18.36
N GLN A 162 -13.11 -2.46 -17.04
CA GLN A 162 -13.89 -1.50 -16.24
C GLN A 162 -13.05 -0.72 -15.23
N LEU A 163 -11.74 -0.92 -15.20
CA LEU A 163 -10.82 -0.34 -14.24
C LEU A 163 -9.83 0.57 -14.94
N VAL A 164 -9.27 1.52 -14.21
CA VAL A 164 -8.12 2.30 -14.65
C VAL A 164 -7.09 2.38 -13.54
N ASP A 165 -5.83 2.11 -13.90
CA ASP A 165 -4.69 2.40 -13.04
C ASP A 165 -4.15 3.78 -13.36
N LEU A 166 -4.01 4.61 -12.33
CA LEU A 166 -3.32 5.88 -12.37
C LEU A 166 -1.98 5.73 -11.67
N HIS A 167 -0.91 5.85 -12.43
CA HIS A 167 0.46 5.69 -11.92
C HIS A 167 1.16 7.04 -11.87
N TYR A 168 1.54 7.47 -10.67
CA TYR A 168 2.20 8.75 -10.41
C TYR A 168 3.57 8.56 -9.76
N LYS A 169 4.48 9.46 -10.11
CA LYS A 169 5.70 9.71 -9.34
C LYS A 169 5.41 10.78 -8.29
N VAL A 170 5.87 10.57 -7.07
CA VAL A 170 5.80 11.58 -6.01
C VAL A 170 6.98 12.54 -6.20
N LEU A 171 6.68 13.83 -6.26
CA LEU A 171 7.68 14.89 -6.38
C LEU A 171 8.05 15.39 -4.98
N THR A 172 9.31 15.41 -4.70
CA THR A 172 9.86 15.88 -3.42
C THR A 172 10.43 17.29 -3.53
#